data_8e9041d65e9a98d552141a06eb7df857
#
_entry.id   8e9041d65e9a98d552141a06eb7df857
#
_cell.length_a   1.000
_cell.length_b   1.000
_cell.length_c   1.000
_cell.angle_alpha   90.00
_cell.angle_beta   90.00
_cell.angle_gamma   90.00
#
_symmetry.space_group_name_H-M   'P 1'
#
loop_
_entity.id
_entity.type
_entity.pdbx_description
1 polymer ?
#
loop_
_entity_poly.entity_id
_entity_poly.type
_entity_poly.pdbx_seq_one_letter_code
_entity_poly.pdbx_strand_id
1 'polypeptide(L)'
;LGYCLTANEGLREQLGKFAQPWSVSTPAQAAGVAALTCCPHWPAEGRRFVEEARPGLAAGLTAAGCTVIPGQANYLLFRLPGVADLKEKLLERGVLIRSCANYYGLGPDWYRVCVRGEEENRRLLAALSEVQ
;
A
#
# COMPACT_ATOMS: atom_id res chain seq x y z
N LEU A 1 7.00 -5.38 11.64
CA LEU A 1 8.29 -6.03 11.52
C LEU A 1 8.78 -5.90 10.07
N GLY A 2 9.97 -5.37 9.90
CA GLY A 2 10.69 -5.32 8.63
C GLY A 2 12.11 -5.82 8.80
N TYR A 3 12.77 -6.16 7.70
CA TYR A 3 14.16 -6.61 7.73
C TYR A 3 14.86 -6.24 6.43
N CYS A 4 16.18 -6.16 6.51
CA CYS A 4 17.07 -5.97 5.36
C CYS A 4 18.10 -7.11 5.34
N LEU A 5 18.34 -7.68 4.17
CA LEU A 5 19.35 -8.68 3.94
C LEU A 5 20.46 -8.09 3.06
N THR A 6 21.70 -8.19 3.50
CA THR A 6 22.87 -7.75 2.74
C THR A 6 24.08 -8.63 3.03
N ALA A 7 24.82 -8.97 2.00
CA ALA A 7 26.12 -9.64 2.11
C ALA A 7 27.27 -8.64 2.37
N ASN A 8 27.02 -7.34 2.30
CA ASN A 8 28.02 -6.30 2.56
C ASN A 8 28.14 -6.05 4.07
N GLU A 9 29.21 -6.57 4.69
CA GLU A 9 29.45 -6.43 6.13
C GLU A 9 29.62 -4.98 6.56
N GLY A 10 30.33 -4.15 5.79
CA GLY A 10 30.51 -2.73 6.09
C GLY A 10 29.19 -1.96 6.11
N LEU A 11 28.27 -2.26 5.17
CA LEU A 11 26.94 -1.69 5.18
C LEU A 11 26.14 -2.16 6.39
N ARG A 12 26.21 -3.44 6.75
CA ARG A 12 25.53 -3.99 7.93
C ARG A 12 25.99 -3.31 9.23
N GLU A 13 27.31 -3.11 9.38
CA GLU A 13 27.88 -2.43 10.53
C GLU A 13 27.43 -0.95 10.60
N GLN A 14 27.42 -0.26 9.47
CA GLN A 14 26.96 1.13 9.43
C GLN A 14 25.47 1.25 9.76
N LEU A 15 24.61 0.41 9.18
CA LEU A 15 23.20 0.36 9.54
C LEU A 15 22.98 0.09 11.03
N GLY A 16 23.78 -0.80 11.62
CA GLY A 16 23.73 -1.11 13.05
C GLY A 16 24.04 0.11 13.95
N LYS A 17 24.91 1.01 13.53
CA LYS A 17 25.25 2.25 14.30
C LYS A 17 24.08 3.25 14.35
N PHE A 18 23.19 3.23 13.36
CA PHE A 18 22.01 4.11 13.28
C PHE A 18 20.72 3.42 13.70
N ALA A 19 20.75 2.12 13.97
CA ALA A 19 19.58 1.37 14.41
C ALA A 19 19.18 1.80 15.84
N GLN A 20 17.88 1.93 16.06
CA GLN A 20 17.36 2.19 17.40
C GLN A 20 17.52 0.92 18.26
N PRO A 21 17.99 1.05 19.51
CA PRO A 21 17.91 -0.05 20.48
C PRO A 21 16.45 -0.51 20.62
N TRP A 22 16.23 -1.82 20.73
CA TRP A 22 14.88 -2.40 20.90
C TRP A 22 13.90 -2.04 19.78
N SER A 23 14.40 -1.93 18.55
CA SER A 23 13.62 -1.53 17.35
C SER A 23 12.44 -2.44 17.01
N VAL A 24 12.42 -3.66 17.56
CA VAL A 24 11.36 -4.66 17.34
C VAL A 24 10.81 -5.12 18.67
N SER A 25 9.53 -4.91 18.92
CA SER A 25 8.85 -5.36 20.13
C SER A 25 8.76 -6.89 20.22
N THR A 26 8.74 -7.44 21.43
CA THR A 26 8.62 -8.89 21.67
C THR A 26 7.41 -9.52 20.97
N PRO A 27 6.19 -8.92 21.01
CA PRO A 27 5.06 -9.45 20.26
C PRO A 27 5.27 -9.48 18.74
N ALA A 28 5.96 -8.46 18.17
CA ALA A 28 6.27 -8.45 16.75
C ALA A 28 7.28 -9.52 16.36
N GLN A 29 8.26 -9.81 17.22
CA GLN A 29 9.20 -10.91 17.00
C GLN A 29 8.48 -12.27 17.02
N ALA A 30 7.65 -12.51 18.04
CA ALA A 30 6.87 -13.75 18.14
C ALA A 30 5.94 -13.94 16.95
N ALA A 31 5.22 -12.89 16.54
CA ALA A 31 4.36 -12.91 15.36
C ALA A 31 5.15 -13.18 14.06
N GLY A 32 6.32 -12.57 13.90
CA GLY A 32 7.19 -12.79 12.74
C GLY A 32 7.68 -14.24 12.64
N VAL A 33 8.14 -14.82 13.77
CA VAL A 33 8.54 -16.23 13.83
C VAL A 33 7.35 -17.13 13.51
N ALA A 34 6.19 -16.91 14.12
CA ALA A 34 4.99 -17.71 13.87
C ALA A 34 4.55 -17.63 12.40
N ALA A 35 4.57 -16.44 11.79
CA ALA A 35 4.21 -16.27 10.38
C ALA A 35 5.13 -17.07 9.44
N LEU A 36 6.42 -17.10 9.73
CA LEU A 36 7.40 -17.81 8.90
C LEU A 36 7.41 -19.33 9.13
N THR A 37 7.06 -19.80 10.33
CA THR A 37 7.15 -21.23 10.69
C THR A 37 5.81 -21.95 10.60
N CYS A 38 4.70 -21.28 10.99
CA CYS A 38 3.39 -21.91 11.07
C CYS A 38 2.51 -21.64 9.83
N CYS A 39 2.80 -20.59 9.08
CA CYS A 39 1.97 -20.16 7.95
C CYS A 39 2.78 -19.94 6.65
N PRO A 40 3.57 -20.94 6.20
CA PRO A 40 4.48 -20.77 5.06
C PRO A 40 3.74 -20.55 3.72
N HIS A 41 2.44 -20.88 3.65
CA HIS A 41 1.59 -20.70 2.47
C HIS A 41 1.02 -19.28 2.32
N TRP A 42 0.88 -18.52 3.41
CA TRP A 42 0.28 -17.17 3.40
C TRP A 42 0.92 -16.19 2.42
N PRO A 43 2.25 -16.12 2.27
CA PRO A 43 2.85 -15.21 1.30
C PRO A 43 2.44 -15.51 -0.14
N ALA A 44 2.30 -16.79 -0.50
CA ALA A 44 1.86 -17.20 -1.83
C ALA A 44 0.37 -16.89 -2.07
N GLU A 45 -0.47 -17.17 -1.08
CA GLU A 45 -1.91 -16.84 -1.13
C GLU A 45 -2.13 -15.32 -1.20
N GLY A 46 -1.44 -14.55 -0.39
CA GLY A 46 -1.53 -13.08 -0.42
C GLY A 46 -1.07 -12.50 -1.75
N ARG A 47 -0.03 -13.07 -2.35
CA ARG A 47 0.44 -12.66 -3.68
C ARG A 47 -0.61 -12.95 -4.74
N ARG A 48 -1.13 -14.18 -4.78
CA ARG A 48 -2.19 -14.58 -5.72
C ARG A 48 -3.42 -13.68 -5.58
N PHE A 49 -3.88 -13.44 -4.36
CA PHE A 49 -5.01 -12.54 -4.09
C PHE A 49 -4.78 -11.14 -4.69
N VAL A 50 -3.59 -10.57 -4.49
CA VAL A 50 -3.25 -9.25 -5.04
C VAL A 50 -3.17 -9.28 -6.58
N GLU A 51 -2.59 -10.32 -7.16
CA GLU A 51 -2.49 -10.50 -8.62
C GLU A 51 -3.87 -10.61 -9.27
N GLU A 52 -4.82 -11.28 -8.63
CA GLU A 52 -6.19 -11.45 -9.11
C GLU A 52 -7.03 -10.16 -8.95
N ALA A 53 -6.94 -9.48 -7.80
CA ALA A 53 -7.80 -8.34 -7.48
C ALA A 53 -7.31 -7.01 -8.09
N ARG A 54 -6.00 -6.85 -8.28
CA ARG A 54 -5.38 -5.58 -8.72
C ARG A 54 -5.86 -5.13 -10.11
N PRO A 55 -5.94 -5.98 -11.14
CA PRO A 55 -6.35 -5.53 -12.47
C PRO A 55 -7.73 -4.89 -12.49
N GLY A 56 -8.68 -5.46 -11.77
CA GLY A 56 -10.04 -4.93 -11.66
C GLY A 56 -10.07 -3.54 -11.00
N LEU A 57 -9.33 -3.38 -9.89
CA LEU A 57 -9.23 -2.09 -9.21
C LEU A 57 -8.53 -1.04 -10.09
N ALA A 58 -7.46 -1.41 -10.79
CA ALA A 58 -6.75 -0.51 -11.70
C ALA A 58 -7.63 -0.06 -12.86
N ALA A 59 -8.39 -0.98 -13.46
CA ALA A 59 -9.33 -0.67 -14.53
C ALA A 59 -10.44 0.28 -14.03
N GLY A 60 -11.00 0.04 -12.84
CA GLY A 60 -12.01 0.91 -12.24
C GLY A 60 -11.50 2.32 -11.98
N LEU A 61 -10.30 2.46 -11.43
CA LEU A 61 -9.66 3.77 -11.23
C LEU A 61 -9.42 4.49 -12.57
N THR A 62 -8.97 3.76 -13.59
CA THR A 62 -8.75 4.34 -14.92
C THR A 62 -10.09 4.80 -15.56
N ALA A 63 -11.14 4.01 -15.44
CA ALA A 63 -12.48 4.38 -15.90
C ALA A 63 -13.02 5.61 -15.19
N ALA A 64 -12.63 5.83 -13.94
CA ALA A 64 -12.91 7.03 -13.14
C ALA A 64 -11.93 8.19 -13.43
N GLY A 65 -11.24 8.23 -14.57
CA GLY A 65 -10.36 9.33 -14.98
C GLY A 65 -9.01 9.41 -14.26
N CYS A 66 -8.64 8.41 -13.46
CA CYS A 66 -7.35 8.37 -12.80
C CYS A 66 -6.25 7.88 -13.74
N THR A 67 -5.07 8.44 -13.63
CA THR A 67 -3.85 7.87 -14.19
C THR A 67 -3.24 6.91 -13.19
N VAL A 68 -3.30 5.61 -13.45
CA VAL A 68 -2.77 4.57 -12.56
C VAL A 68 -1.35 4.23 -12.96
N ILE A 69 -0.44 4.20 -11.99
CA ILE A 69 0.96 3.80 -12.21
C ILE A 69 1.08 2.28 -12.12
N PRO A 70 1.65 1.61 -13.13
CA PRO A 70 1.88 0.17 -13.08
C PRO A 70 2.78 -0.22 -11.90
N GLY A 71 2.45 -1.33 -11.23
CA GLY A 71 3.22 -1.81 -10.08
C GLY A 71 2.84 -3.23 -9.69
N GLN A 72 3.60 -3.83 -8.77
CA GLN A 72 3.40 -5.20 -8.29
C GLN A 72 3.10 -5.27 -6.78
N ALA A 73 3.10 -4.14 -6.09
CA ALA A 73 2.80 -4.09 -4.66
C ALA A 73 1.32 -4.36 -4.37
N ASN A 74 0.99 -4.57 -3.11
CA ASN A 74 -0.39 -4.71 -2.63
C ASN A 74 -1.16 -3.37 -2.56
N TYR A 75 -0.68 -2.38 -3.29
CA TYR A 75 -1.32 -1.08 -3.43
C TYR A 75 -1.15 -0.53 -4.85
N LEU A 76 -1.98 0.43 -5.22
CA LEU A 76 -1.87 1.20 -6.45
C LEU A 76 -1.56 2.66 -6.12
N LEU A 77 -0.59 3.22 -6.84
CA LEU A 77 -0.34 4.66 -6.91
C LEU A 77 -1.10 5.21 -8.11
N PHE A 78 -1.85 6.27 -7.91
CA PHE A 78 -2.60 6.91 -8.98
C PHE A 78 -2.66 8.42 -8.80
N ARG A 79 -2.93 9.09 -9.90
CA ARG A 79 -3.17 10.52 -9.96
C ARG A 79 -4.60 10.80 -10.43
N LEU A 80 -5.29 11.72 -9.77
CA LEU A 80 -6.54 12.30 -10.28
C LEU A 80 -6.30 13.78 -10.57
N PRO A 81 -6.03 14.14 -11.83
CA PRO A 81 -5.61 15.49 -12.19
C PRO A 81 -6.59 16.56 -11.73
N GLY A 82 -6.08 17.60 -11.09
CA GLY A 82 -6.86 18.75 -10.64
C GLY A 82 -7.67 18.55 -9.35
N VAL A 83 -7.62 17.37 -8.74
CA VAL A 83 -8.35 17.07 -7.49
C VAL A 83 -7.35 16.87 -6.36
N ALA A 84 -7.19 17.87 -5.52
CA ALA A 84 -6.25 17.86 -4.39
C ALA A 84 -6.89 17.42 -3.06
N ASP A 85 -8.22 17.41 -2.98
CA ASP A 85 -9.02 17.14 -1.78
C ASP A 85 -9.76 15.78 -1.83
N LEU A 86 -9.33 14.88 -2.71
CA LEU A 86 -9.98 13.58 -2.89
C LEU A 86 -10.01 12.75 -1.60
N LYS A 87 -8.94 12.82 -0.79
CA LYS A 87 -8.88 12.10 0.48
C LYS A 87 -9.99 12.54 1.43
N GLU A 88 -10.22 13.82 1.54
CA GLU A 88 -11.23 14.44 2.41
C GLU A 88 -12.64 14.09 1.91
N LYS A 89 -12.90 14.23 0.62
CA LYS A 89 -14.18 13.87 -0.03
C LYS A 89 -14.55 12.40 0.14
N LEU A 90 -13.56 11.50 -0.01
CA LEU A 90 -13.79 10.06 0.19
C LEU A 90 -13.96 9.70 1.67
N LEU A 91 -13.26 10.42 2.57
CA LEU A 91 -13.42 10.21 4.02
C LEU A 91 -14.84 10.51 4.49
N GLU A 92 -15.49 11.55 3.96
CA GLU A 92 -16.91 11.87 4.23
C GLU A 92 -17.85 10.72 3.83
N ARG A 93 -17.43 9.87 2.89
CA ARG A 93 -18.14 8.65 2.44
C ARG A 93 -17.67 7.37 3.14
N GLY A 94 -16.87 7.52 4.22
CA GLY A 94 -16.34 6.42 5.00
C GLY A 94 -15.26 5.60 4.28
N VAL A 95 -14.58 6.21 3.29
CA VAL A 95 -13.46 5.59 2.56
C VAL A 95 -12.18 6.37 2.81
N LEU A 96 -11.20 5.73 3.46
CA LEU A 96 -9.90 6.34 3.73
C LEU A 96 -8.87 5.92 2.69
N ILE A 97 -8.29 6.92 2.02
CA ILE A 97 -7.15 6.73 1.11
C ILE A 97 -5.92 7.48 1.59
N ARG A 98 -4.76 7.17 1.06
CA ARG A 98 -3.51 7.86 1.36
C ARG A 98 -3.26 8.98 0.36
N SER A 99 -3.16 10.25 0.81
CA SER A 99 -2.57 11.33 0.03
C SER A 99 -1.05 11.16 -0.04
N CYS A 100 -0.48 11.36 -1.22
CA CYS A 100 0.95 11.29 -1.48
C CYS A 100 1.58 12.68 -1.68
N ALA A 101 0.89 13.75 -1.32
CA ALA A 101 1.38 15.13 -1.44
C ALA A 101 2.70 15.39 -0.69
N ASN A 102 3.00 14.59 0.33
CA ASN A 102 4.24 14.67 1.12
C ASN A 102 5.38 13.79 0.56
N TYR A 103 5.19 13.12 -0.57
CA TYR A 103 6.27 12.38 -1.23
C TYR A 103 7.05 13.30 -2.17
N TYR A 104 8.36 13.18 -2.14
CA TYR A 104 9.21 13.93 -3.05
C TYR A 104 8.87 13.62 -4.52
N GLY A 105 8.65 14.65 -5.32
CA GLY A 105 8.29 14.53 -6.75
C GLY A 105 6.83 14.24 -7.05
N LEU A 106 5.96 14.10 -6.02
CA LEU A 106 4.51 13.94 -6.20
C LEU A 106 3.76 15.22 -5.77
N GLY A 107 2.67 15.52 -6.46
CA GLY A 107 1.81 16.66 -6.14
C GLY A 107 0.61 16.30 -5.25
N PRO A 108 -0.25 17.29 -4.93
CA PRO A 108 -1.41 17.09 -4.06
C PRO A 108 -2.51 16.21 -4.67
N ASP A 109 -2.50 16.02 -5.98
CA ASP A 109 -3.43 15.19 -6.75
C ASP A 109 -2.97 13.72 -6.91
N TRP A 110 -1.94 13.32 -6.12
CA TRP A 110 -1.42 11.94 -6.09
C TRP A 110 -1.89 11.21 -4.85
N TYR A 111 -2.37 10.00 -5.07
CA TYR A 111 -2.98 9.15 -4.05
C TYR A 111 -2.51 7.71 -4.14
N ARG A 112 -2.68 6.99 -3.04
CA ARG A 112 -2.38 5.56 -2.95
C ARG A 112 -3.51 4.83 -2.24
N VAL A 113 -3.92 3.70 -2.81
CA VAL A 113 -4.93 2.80 -2.23
C VAL A 113 -4.39 1.38 -2.12
N CYS A 114 -4.82 0.66 -1.10
CA CYS A 114 -4.52 -0.76 -0.95
C CYS A 114 -5.42 -1.57 -1.88
N VAL A 115 -4.87 -2.64 -2.46
CA VAL A 115 -5.67 -3.67 -3.12
C VAL A 115 -6.36 -4.49 -2.04
N ARG A 116 -7.68 -4.52 -2.05
CA ARG A 116 -8.54 -5.18 -1.08
C ARG A 116 -9.43 -6.22 -1.73
N GLY A 117 -10.37 -6.79 -0.97
CA GLY A 117 -11.41 -7.66 -1.49
C GLY A 117 -12.34 -6.96 -2.48
N GLU A 118 -13.12 -7.74 -3.19
CA GLU A 118 -14.03 -7.22 -4.23
C GLU A 118 -15.01 -6.17 -3.67
N GLU A 119 -15.55 -6.43 -2.49
CA GLU A 119 -16.52 -5.53 -1.88
C GLU A 119 -15.91 -4.17 -1.52
N GLU A 120 -14.74 -4.17 -0.86
CA GLU A 120 -14.07 -2.92 -0.48
C GLU A 120 -13.56 -2.16 -1.71
N ASN A 121 -13.04 -2.86 -2.72
CA ASN A 121 -12.62 -2.24 -3.97
C ASN A 121 -13.83 -1.60 -4.69
N ARG A 122 -14.97 -2.29 -4.75
CA ARG A 122 -16.22 -1.76 -5.31
C ARG A 122 -16.72 -0.55 -4.54
N ARG A 123 -16.68 -0.58 -3.21
CA ARG A 123 -17.07 0.55 -2.35
C ARG A 123 -16.20 1.78 -2.62
N LEU A 124 -14.89 1.60 -2.76
CA LEU A 124 -13.99 2.69 -3.13
C LEU A 124 -14.36 3.29 -4.49
N LEU A 125 -14.57 2.44 -5.51
CA LEU A 125 -14.91 2.90 -6.86
C LEU A 125 -16.27 3.60 -6.92
N ALA A 126 -17.25 3.11 -6.18
CA ALA A 126 -18.56 3.75 -6.04
C ALA A 126 -18.44 5.15 -5.40
N ALA A 127 -17.72 5.24 -4.27
CA ALA A 127 -17.48 6.52 -3.61
C ALA A 127 -16.71 7.51 -4.50
N LEU A 128 -15.77 7.01 -5.30
CA LEU A 128 -15.00 7.84 -6.24
C LEU A 128 -15.89 8.42 -7.34
N SER A 129 -16.86 7.68 -7.86
CA SER A 129 -17.80 8.17 -8.87
C SER A 129 -18.77 9.26 -8.36
N GLU A 130 -18.96 9.37 -7.04
CA GLU A 130 -19.80 10.38 -6.41
C GLU A 130 -19.08 11.71 -6.12
N VAL A 131 -17.75 11.73 -6.19
CA VAL A 131 -16.94 12.91 -5.83
C VAL A 131 -16.29 13.60 -7.03
N GLN A 132 -16.55 13.09 -8.21
CA GLN A 132 -16.19 13.69 -9.50
C GLN A 132 -17.32 14.55 -10.04
#